data_608b73b5fc2d19785296daa988b192ba
#
_entry.id   608b73b5fc2d19785296daa988b192ba
#
_cell.length_a   1.000
_cell.length_b   1.000
_cell.length_c   1.000
_cell.angle_alpha   90.00
_cell.angle_beta   90.00
_cell.angle_gamma   90.00
#
_symmetry.space_group_name_H-M   'P 1'
#
loop_
_entity.id
_entity.type
_entity.pdbx_description
1 polymer ?
#
loop_
_entity_poly.entity_id
_entity_poly.type
_entity_poly.pdbx_seq_one_letter_code
_entity_poly.pdbx_strand_id
1 'polypeptide(L)'
;MNAQENQTTASPVGAKDWEAFCRQPLEAVLQKPAPAYAGVVEEPAREHIRELMSTEYMQQMLTRYTDADKLVEIADAFREWAESRPAGSSLLLEAENDVDYCFAGDVHASFDTLLQVWALMRERAAASGRRVCLVLLGDIVDRGLADFPCLAMVEDVLMRGEQDGVRLLCLRGNHDEALWQDPRGNFHSYVRPAGTADALNDLRYYGPAGAAESLGRAAIELARISPCVGELTGLVPEQGDRSLLFAHGGLPHVDLQQEMLEHWQDYTPHTGRPLFDSLPGQAREKWEQDFTWIRLTDRVLHQKPDRGIYGIEMGTQDVNTYRRLHLRLTGRAIGFILRGHDHEPTGYRLYSYDPVHNPTRNKCAQKNCGVLTINTMEPQSGNPRFVHARPALACVRRGGRVELILLPEVGHAEK
;
A
#
# COMPACT_ATOMS: atom_id res chain seq x y z
N MET A 1 -9.48 0.79 46.78
CA MET A 1 -9.05 -0.39 46.04
C MET A 1 -8.23 0.14 44.87
N ASN A 2 -6.91 0.11 45.02
CA ASN A 2 -5.97 0.64 44.05
C ASN A 2 -5.70 -0.44 43.00
N ALA A 3 -6.12 -0.19 41.74
CA ALA A 3 -5.65 -0.96 40.60
C ALA A 3 -4.20 -0.53 40.32
N GLN A 4 -3.25 -1.36 40.72
CA GLN A 4 -1.86 -1.25 40.27
C GLN A 4 -1.85 -1.69 38.79
N GLU A 5 -1.68 -0.72 37.90
CA GLU A 5 -1.27 -0.96 36.54
C GLU A 5 0.12 -1.63 36.57
N ASN A 6 0.16 -2.90 36.21
CA ASN A 6 1.40 -3.61 35.92
C ASN A 6 1.98 -3.07 34.59
N GLN A 7 2.68 -1.94 34.68
CA GLN A 7 3.61 -1.53 33.63
C GLN A 7 4.81 -2.49 33.68
N THR A 8 4.79 -3.52 32.87
CA THR A 8 6.00 -4.28 32.53
C THR A 8 6.90 -3.36 31.71
N THR A 9 7.70 -2.56 32.38
CA THR A 9 8.81 -1.83 31.79
C THR A 9 9.81 -2.85 31.29
N ALA A 10 9.84 -3.08 29.97
CA ALA A 10 10.90 -3.85 29.34
C ALA A 10 12.24 -3.16 29.64
N SER A 11 13.15 -3.84 30.34
CA SER A 11 14.49 -3.34 30.64
C SER A 11 15.25 -2.97 29.38
N PRO A 12 16.02 -1.87 29.43
CA PRO A 12 16.86 -1.45 28.32
C PRO A 12 17.88 -2.55 27.97
N VAL A 13 17.90 -2.95 26.71
CA VAL A 13 18.88 -3.91 26.18
C VAL A 13 20.09 -3.13 25.72
N GLY A 14 21.27 -3.43 26.24
CA GLY A 14 22.52 -2.80 25.81
C GLY A 14 22.89 -3.16 24.36
N ALA A 15 23.75 -2.39 23.71
CA ALA A 15 24.16 -2.60 22.31
C ALA A 15 24.67 -4.04 22.03
N LYS A 16 25.35 -4.68 22.99
CA LYS A 16 25.80 -6.08 22.88
C LYS A 16 24.63 -7.09 22.86
N ASP A 17 23.58 -6.81 23.61
CA ASP A 17 22.39 -7.65 23.63
C ASP A 17 21.57 -7.48 22.35
N TRP A 18 21.67 -6.34 21.70
CA TRP A 18 21.05 -6.08 20.41
C TRP A 18 21.68 -6.90 19.26
N GLU A 19 23.01 -6.95 19.17
CA GLU A 19 23.66 -7.80 18.17
C GLU A 19 23.27 -9.29 18.36
N ALA A 20 23.19 -9.73 19.61
CA ALA A 20 22.75 -11.08 19.93
C ALA A 20 21.28 -11.30 19.52
N PHE A 21 20.40 -10.33 19.77
CA PHE A 21 19.00 -10.37 19.34
C PHE A 21 18.85 -10.37 17.81
N CYS A 22 19.62 -9.57 17.09
CA CYS A 22 19.62 -9.55 15.63
C CYS A 22 20.12 -10.85 15.02
N ARG A 23 20.96 -11.60 15.71
CA ARG A 23 21.50 -12.91 15.27
C ARG A 23 20.58 -14.08 15.61
N GLN A 24 19.55 -13.89 16.45
CA GLN A 24 18.59 -14.96 16.73
C GLN A 24 17.86 -15.37 15.45
N PRO A 25 17.62 -16.65 15.20
CA PRO A 25 16.80 -17.09 14.09
C PRO A 25 15.41 -16.42 14.14
N LEU A 26 14.95 -15.87 13.03
CA LEU A 26 13.64 -15.21 12.97
C LEU A 26 12.51 -16.17 13.38
N GLU A 27 12.62 -17.44 13.03
CA GLU A 27 11.69 -18.50 13.43
C GLU A 27 11.56 -18.66 14.93
N ALA A 28 12.67 -18.54 15.69
CA ALA A 28 12.65 -18.60 17.15
C ALA A 28 11.92 -17.39 17.75
N VAL A 29 11.98 -16.24 17.04
CA VAL A 29 11.31 -15.00 17.45
C VAL A 29 9.84 -15.00 17.04
N LEU A 30 9.50 -15.54 15.87
CA LEU A 30 8.15 -15.52 15.31
C LEU A 30 7.32 -16.78 15.60
N GLN A 31 7.88 -17.81 16.19
CA GLN A 31 7.30 -19.11 16.54
C GLN A 31 6.47 -19.83 15.45
N LYS A 32 5.57 -19.17 14.76
CA LYS A 32 4.86 -19.60 13.54
C LYS A 32 4.37 -18.37 12.78
N PRO A 33 4.66 -18.24 11.49
CA PRO A 33 4.20 -17.08 10.72
C PRO A 33 2.71 -17.15 10.38
N ALA A 34 2.04 -16.02 10.45
CA ALA A 34 0.68 -15.83 9.99
C ALA A 34 0.45 -14.37 9.60
N PRO A 35 -0.41 -14.07 8.65
CA PRO A 35 -1.16 -15.03 7.84
C PRO A 35 -0.27 -15.80 6.87
N ALA A 36 -0.64 -17.03 6.55
CA ALA A 36 0.05 -17.84 5.54
C ALA A 36 -0.46 -17.45 4.13
N TYR A 37 0.43 -17.51 3.14
CA TYR A 37 0.02 -17.37 1.73
C TYR A 37 -0.71 -18.64 1.27
N ALA A 38 -1.90 -18.47 0.67
CA ALA A 38 -2.75 -19.56 0.22
C ALA A 38 -2.49 -19.97 -1.24
N GLY A 39 -1.86 -19.11 -2.03
CA GLY A 39 -1.70 -19.27 -3.47
C GLY A 39 -2.67 -18.39 -4.27
N VAL A 40 -2.71 -18.63 -5.57
CA VAL A 40 -3.66 -17.99 -6.48
C VAL A 40 -5.00 -18.69 -6.37
N VAL A 41 -6.06 -17.92 -6.17
CA VAL A 41 -7.46 -18.36 -6.27
C VAL A 41 -7.88 -18.28 -7.73
N GLU A 42 -8.94 -18.95 -8.13
CA GLU A 42 -9.48 -18.90 -9.49
C GLU A 42 -9.65 -17.46 -9.97
N GLU A 43 -9.22 -17.20 -11.19
CA GLU A 43 -9.44 -15.95 -11.85
C GLU A 43 -10.92 -15.76 -12.21
N PRO A 44 -11.47 -14.55 -12.02
CA PRO A 44 -12.79 -14.26 -12.55
C PRO A 44 -12.75 -14.36 -14.10
N ALA A 45 -13.72 -15.05 -14.68
CA ALA A 45 -13.81 -15.15 -16.14
C ALA A 45 -13.98 -13.76 -16.78
N ARG A 46 -13.41 -13.54 -17.97
CA ARG A 46 -13.57 -12.27 -18.71
C ARG A 46 -15.03 -11.88 -18.94
N GLU A 47 -15.85 -12.87 -19.31
CA GLU A 47 -17.29 -12.69 -19.44
C GLU A 47 -17.93 -12.15 -18.18
N HIS A 48 -17.57 -12.71 -17.03
CA HIS A 48 -18.08 -12.28 -15.75
C HIS A 48 -17.70 -10.83 -15.43
N ILE A 49 -16.45 -10.43 -15.69
CA ILE A 49 -16.04 -9.02 -15.54
C ILE A 49 -16.86 -8.11 -16.47
N ARG A 50 -17.10 -8.51 -17.73
CA ARG A 50 -17.93 -7.73 -18.66
C ARG A 50 -19.37 -7.59 -18.17
N GLU A 51 -19.95 -8.64 -17.62
CA GLU A 51 -21.28 -8.59 -17.03
C GLU A 51 -21.34 -7.61 -15.85
N LEU A 52 -20.38 -7.66 -14.94
CA LEU A 52 -20.27 -6.71 -13.83
C LEU A 52 -20.17 -5.27 -14.33
N MET A 53 -19.28 -5.03 -15.29
CA MET A 53 -19.06 -3.69 -15.87
C MET A 53 -20.24 -3.18 -16.68
N SER A 54 -21.12 -4.07 -17.20
CA SER A 54 -22.32 -3.69 -17.94
C SER A 54 -23.51 -3.31 -17.06
N THR A 55 -23.41 -3.48 -15.73
CA THR A 55 -24.49 -3.12 -14.82
C THR A 55 -24.76 -1.61 -14.86
N GLU A 56 -26.02 -1.22 -14.65
CA GLU A 56 -26.44 0.18 -14.64
C GLU A 56 -25.61 1.01 -13.65
N TYR A 57 -25.32 0.46 -12.47
CA TYR A 57 -24.50 1.11 -11.48
C TYR A 57 -23.09 1.42 -11.99
N MET A 58 -22.41 0.45 -12.63
CA MET A 58 -21.04 0.66 -13.15
C MET A 58 -21.04 1.65 -14.33
N GLN A 59 -22.07 1.67 -15.16
CA GLN A 59 -22.24 2.65 -16.23
C GLN A 59 -22.48 4.06 -15.67
N GLN A 60 -23.23 4.18 -14.59
CA GLN A 60 -23.40 5.45 -13.88
C GLN A 60 -22.06 5.95 -13.26
N MET A 61 -21.27 5.07 -12.66
CA MET A 61 -19.94 5.41 -12.16
C MET A 61 -19.01 5.86 -13.31
N LEU A 62 -18.97 5.10 -14.41
CA LEU A 62 -18.20 5.46 -15.59
C LEU A 62 -18.57 6.87 -16.07
N THR A 63 -19.87 7.13 -16.26
CA THR A 63 -20.36 8.46 -16.70
C THR A 63 -19.99 9.55 -15.70
N ARG A 64 -20.17 9.31 -14.40
CA ARG A 64 -19.88 10.28 -13.34
C ARG A 64 -18.42 10.71 -13.31
N TYR A 65 -17.49 9.76 -13.41
CA TYR A 65 -16.06 10.02 -13.26
C TYR A 65 -15.35 10.31 -14.60
N THR A 66 -16.09 10.40 -15.71
CA THR A 66 -15.59 10.90 -17.01
C THR A 66 -16.23 12.23 -17.42
N ASP A 67 -17.17 12.74 -16.64
CA ASP A 67 -17.78 14.05 -16.85
C ASP A 67 -16.88 15.15 -16.25
N ALA A 68 -16.40 16.06 -17.11
CA ALA A 68 -15.41 17.08 -16.72
C ALA A 68 -15.91 18.01 -15.61
N ASP A 69 -17.20 18.39 -15.64
CA ASP A 69 -17.77 19.29 -14.62
C ASP A 69 -17.88 18.54 -13.27
N LYS A 70 -18.22 17.25 -13.33
CA LYS A 70 -18.28 16.41 -12.13
C LYS A 70 -16.90 16.15 -11.51
N LEU A 71 -15.85 16.03 -12.30
CA LEU A 71 -14.49 15.89 -11.79
C LEU A 71 -14.10 17.11 -10.94
N VAL A 72 -14.38 18.32 -11.41
CA VAL A 72 -14.11 19.57 -10.68
C VAL A 72 -14.97 19.68 -9.42
N GLU A 73 -16.27 19.37 -9.52
CA GLU A 73 -17.20 19.38 -8.37
C GLU A 73 -16.72 18.43 -7.26
N ILE A 74 -16.29 17.21 -7.62
CA ILE A 74 -15.77 16.22 -6.67
C ILE A 74 -14.47 16.71 -6.03
N ALA A 75 -13.53 17.23 -6.83
CA ALA A 75 -12.26 17.74 -6.34
C ALA A 75 -12.41 18.89 -5.33
N ASP A 76 -13.32 19.85 -5.61
CA ASP A 76 -13.60 20.95 -4.69
C ASP A 76 -14.22 20.46 -3.38
N ALA A 77 -15.21 19.56 -3.46
CA ALA A 77 -15.83 18.97 -2.28
C ALA A 77 -14.83 18.15 -1.46
N PHE A 78 -13.95 17.39 -2.14
CA PHE A 78 -12.92 16.60 -1.48
C PHE A 78 -11.91 17.48 -0.76
N ARG A 79 -11.46 18.57 -1.37
CA ARG A 79 -10.53 19.50 -0.75
C ARG A 79 -11.10 20.06 0.56
N GLU A 80 -12.34 20.56 0.55
CA GLU A 80 -13.00 21.05 1.77
C GLU A 80 -13.10 19.96 2.85
N TRP A 81 -13.44 18.74 2.45
CA TRP A 81 -13.50 17.60 3.34
C TRP A 81 -12.13 17.22 3.90
N ALA A 82 -11.06 17.27 3.09
CA ALA A 82 -9.70 16.89 3.47
C ALA A 82 -9.01 17.93 4.37
N GLU A 83 -9.28 19.23 4.16
CA GLU A 83 -8.70 20.32 4.98
C GLU A 83 -8.97 20.15 6.48
N SER A 84 -10.11 19.58 6.85
CA SER A 84 -10.48 19.31 8.24
C SER A 84 -9.75 18.09 8.86
N ARG A 85 -8.96 17.36 8.07
CA ARG A 85 -8.32 16.11 8.50
C ARG A 85 -6.83 16.29 8.75
N PRO A 86 -6.28 15.58 9.76
CA PRO A 86 -4.84 15.59 9.97
C PRO A 86 -4.11 14.95 8.77
N ALA A 87 -2.85 15.28 8.60
CA ALA A 87 -1.98 14.58 7.68
C ALA A 87 -1.91 13.10 8.06
N GLY A 88 -2.01 12.22 7.05
CA GLY A 88 -1.89 10.79 7.24
C GLY A 88 -0.44 10.41 7.52
N SER A 89 -0.19 9.67 8.60
CA SER A 89 1.13 9.16 8.94
C SER A 89 1.17 7.64 8.87
N SER A 90 0.31 7.00 9.60
CA SER A 90 0.17 5.54 9.64
C SER A 90 -1.26 5.13 9.96
N LEU A 91 -1.57 3.88 9.68
CA LEU A 91 -2.89 3.29 9.88
C LEU A 91 -2.77 2.01 10.71
N LEU A 92 -3.51 1.91 11.81
CA LEU A 92 -3.67 0.67 12.56
C LEU A 92 -5.12 0.18 12.44
N LEU A 93 -5.29 -1.01 11.90
CA LEU A 93 -6.57 -1.69 11.77
C LEU A 93 -6.57 -2.92 12.66
N GLU A 94 -7.70 -3.18 13.29
CA GLU A 94 -7.97 -4.46 13.95
C GLU A 94 -8.91 -5.30 13.07
N ALA A 95 -8.53 -6.55 12.80
CA ALA A 95 -9.29 -7.42 11.93
C ALA A 95 -10.65 -7.77 12.54
N GLU A 96 -11.72 -7.38 11.86
CA GLU A 96 -13.10 -7.66 12.21
C GLU A 96 -13.52 -9.05 11.67
N ASN A 97 -14.45 -9.72 12.37
CA ASN A 97 -14.88 -11.07 12.01
C ASN A 97 -15.62 -11.15 10.68
N ASP A 98 -16.35 -10.08 10.35
CA ASP A 98 -17.25 -9.98 9.20
C ASP A 98 -16.66 -9.13 8.06
N VAL A 99 -15.34 -8.84 8.09
CA VAL A 99 -14.66 -8.04 7.08
C VAL A 99 -13.61 -8.87 6.32
N ASP A 100 -13.64 -8.80 5.01
CA ASP A 100 -12.58 -9.24 4.12
C ASP A 100 -11.70 -8.02 3.78
N TYR A 101 -10.40 -8.11 4.01
CA TYR A 101 -9.43 -7.06 3.69
C TYR A 101 -8.80 -7.38 2.35
N CYS A 102 -9.03 -6.54 1.35
CA CYS A 102 -8.52 -6.71 0.00
C CYS A 102 -7.59 -5.55 -0.35
N PHE A 103 -6.46 -5.86 -0.98
CA PHE A 103 -5.40 -4.92 -1.29
C PHE A 103 -5.18 -4.88 -2.79
N ALA A 104 -5.13 -3.68 -3.35
CA ALA A 104 -4.74 -3.40 -4.71
C ALA A 104 -3.40 -2.65 -4.71
N GLY A 105 -2.50 -3.03 -5.60
CA GLY A 105 -1.22 -2.33 -5.79
C GLY A 105 -1.37 -1.05 -6.59
N ASP A 106 -0.29 -0.69 -7.30
CA ASP A 106 -0.23 0.51 -8.11
C ASP A 106 -1.37 0.56 -9.15
N VAL A 107 -2.08 1.68 -9.19
CA VAL A 107 -3.20 1.91 -10.14
C VAL A 107 -2.72 2.64 -11.39
N HIS A 108 -1.86 3.65 -11.20
CA HIS A 108 -1.23 4.41 -12.28
C HIS A 108 -2.20 4.87 -13.37
N ALA A 109 -3.24 5.60 -12.96
CA ALA A 109 -4.25 6.15 -13.87
C ALA A 109 -4.95 5.11 -14.77
N SER A 110 -5.02 3.84 -14.32
CA SER A 110 -5.72 2.73 -15.00
C SER A 110 -7.16 2.67 -14.52
N PHE A 111 -7.99 3.58 -15.02
CA PHE A 111 -9.35 3.77 -14.52
C PHE A 111 -10.23 2.54 -14.74
N ASP A 112 -10.11 1.89 -15.90
CA ASP A 112 -10.88 0.66 -16.20
C ASP A 112 -10.57 -0.45 -15.21
N THR A 113 -9.28 -0.63 -14.86
CA THR A 113 -8.88 -1.62 -13.83
C THR A 113 -9.42 -1.25 -12.46
N LEU A 114 -9.37 0.02 -12.08
CA LEU A 114 -9.90 0.49 -10.80
C LEU A 114 -11.42 0.24 -10.69
N LEU A 115 -12.18 0.49 -11.77
CA LEU A 115 -13.60 0.17 -11.85
C LEU A 115 -13.87 -1.33 -11.75
N GLN A 116 -13.08 -2.17 -12.42
CA GLN A 116 -13.21 -3.64 -12.34
C GLN A 116 -12.94 -4.13 -10.92
N VAL A 117 -11.89 -3.63 -10.27
CA VAL A 117 -11.61 -3.94 -8.87
C VAL A 117 -12.78 -3.56 -7.97
N TRP A 118 -13.33 -2.37 -8.15
CA TRP A 118 -14.49 -1.91 -7.37
C TRP A 118 -15.71 -2.80 -7.58
N ALA A 119 -16.02 -3.15 -8.83
CA ALA A 119 -17.13 -4.04 -9.16
C ALA A 119 -16.99 -5.42 -8.49
N LEU A 120 -15.80 -6.01 -8.56
CA LEU A 120 -15.49 -7.29 -7.90
C LEU A 120 -15.63 -7.21 -6.37
N MET A 121 -15.19 -6.12 -5.76
CA MET A 121 -15.30 -5.98 -4.30
C MET A 121 -16.76 -5.85 -3.85
N ARG A 122 -17.60 -5.15 -4.60
CA ARG A 122 -19.03 -5.08 -4.35
C ARG A 122 -19.72 -6.43 -4.51
N GLU A 123 -19.40 -7.14 -5.58
CA GLU A 123 -19.89 -8.50 -5.78
C GLU A 123 -19.48 -9.43 -4.64
N ARG A 124 -18.19 -9.38 -4.25
CA ARG A 124 -17.67 -10.17 -3.12
C ARG A 124 -18.43 -9.88 -1.85
N ALA A 125 -18.69 -8.61 -1.54
CA ALA A 125 -19.50 -8.21 -0.38
C ALA A 125 -20.91 -8.79 -0.46
N ALA A 126 -21.58 -8.61 -1.60
CA ALA A 126 -22.95 -9.10 -1.81
C ALA A 126 -23.05 -10.64 -1.74
N ALA A 127 -22.13 -11.35 -2.39
CA ALA A 127 -22.12 -12.82 -2.46
C ALA A 127 -21.78 -13.47 -1.11
N SER A 128 -20.86 -12.87 -0.35
CA SER A 128 -20.43 -13.43 0.94
C SER A 128 -21.29 -12.97 2.13
N GLY A 129 -22.07 -11.90 1.99
CA GLY A 129 -22.74 -11.21 3.08
C GLY A 129 -21.78 -10.58 4.10
N ARG A 130 -20.51 -10.39 3.71
CA ARG A 130 -19.44 -9.81 4.53
C ARG A 130 -19.09 -8.43 3.99
N ARG A 131 -18.64 -7.55 4.85
CA ARG A 131 -18.05 -6.27 4.40
C ARG A 131 -16.69 -6.49 3.75
N VAL A 132 -16.33 -5.62 2.86
CA VAL A 132 -15.00 -5.59 2.23
C VAL A 132 -14.32 -4.28 2.58
N CYS A 133 -13.09 -4.34 3.06
CA CYS A 133 -12.20 -3.20 3.19
C CYS A 133 -11.19 -3.27 2.05
N LEU A 134 -11.39 -2.45 1.01
CA LEU A 134 -10.45 -2.31 -0.10
C LEU A 134 -9.38 -1.29 0.27
N VAL A 135 -8.11 -1.71 0.22
CA VAL A 135 -6.94 -0.86 0.48
C VAL A 135 -6.16 -0.68 -0.81
N LEU A 136 -6.09 0.54 -1.31
CA LEU A 136 -5.16 0.90 -2.40
C LEU A 136 -3.79 1.19 -1.79
N LEU A 137 -2.75 0.56 -2.32
CA LEU A 137 -1.39 0.67 -1.79
C LEU A 137 -0.63 1.90 -2.30
N GLY A 138 -1.29 2.83 -2.99
CA GLY A 138 -0.73 4.06 -3.52
C GLY A 138 -0.47 4.02 -5.01
N ASP A 139 0.20 5.05 -5.52
CA ASP A 139 0.45 5.29 -6.93
C ASP A 139 -0.84 5.26 -7.78
N ILE A 140 -1.77 6.14 -7.41
CA ILE A 140 -3.05 6.29 -8.13
C ILE A 140 -2.83 6.98 -9.47
N VAL A 141 -1.87 7.88 -9.55
CA VAL A 141 -1.61 8.79 -10.66
C VAL A 141 -0.39 8.39 -11.50
N ASP A 142 -0.19 9.13 -12.58
CA ASP A 142 0.92 9.01 -13.55
C ASP A 142 0.90 7.72 -14.38
N ARG A 143 1.66 7.72 -15.46
CA ARG A 143 1.91 6.61 -16.41
C ARG A 143 0.72 6.19 -17.26
N GLY A 144 -0.50 6.16 -16.72
CA GLY A 144 -1.73 5.89 -17.48
C GLY A 144 -2.30 7.14 -18.16
N LEU A 145 -3.55 7.04 -18.60
CA LEU A 145 -4.21 8.10 -19.38
C LEU A 145 -5.39 8.74 -18.63
N ALA A 146 -5.75 8.26 -17.44
CA ALA A 146 -6.98 8.64 -16.76
C ALA A 146 -6.73 9.07 -15.31
N ASP A 147 -5.74 9.96 -15.08
CA ASP A 147 -5.40 10.48 -13.75
C ASP A 147 -6.61 11.06 -13.03
N PHE A 148 -7.31 11.99 -13.66
CA PHE A 148 -8.43 12.69 -13.04
C PHE A 148 -9.64 11.80 -12.76
N PRO A 149 -10.06 10.88 -13.65
CA PRO A 149 -11.06 9.86 -13.33
C PRO A 149 -10.70 8.98 -12.15
N CYS A 150 -9.45 8.52 -12.05
CA CYS A 150 -8.98 7.72 -10.92
C CYS A 150 -9.01 8.52 -9.62
N LEU A 151 -8.47 9.74 -9.62
CA LEU A 151 -8.49 10.64 -8.46
C LEU A 151 -9.92 10.90 -7.99
N ALA A 152 -10.79 11.35 -8.90
CA ALA A 152 -12.18 11.68 -8.56
C ALA A 152 -12.96 10.47 -8.00
N MET A 153 -12.72 9.27 -8.52
CA MET A 153 -13.33 8.06 -7.96
C MET A 153 -12.85 7.79 -6.54
N VAL A 154 -11.54 7.84 -6.30
CA VAL A 154 -10.95 7.62 -4.96
C VAL A 154 -11.46 8.67 -3.98
N GLU A 155 -11.42 9.93 -4.36
CA GLU A 155 -11.86 11.07 -3.56
C GLU A 155 -13.34 10.98 -3.17
N ASP A 156 -14.21 10.75 -4.15
CA ASP A 156 -15.67 10.63 -3.94
C ASP A 156 -16.02 9.44 -3.04
N VAL A 157 -15.38 8.28 -3.26
CA VAL A 157 -15.62 7.09 -2.43
C VAL A 157 -15.10 7.28 -1.00
N LEU A 158 -13.93 7.91 -0.81
CA LEU A 158 -13.40 8.23 0.52
C LEU A 158 -14.34 9.17 1.29
N MET A 159 -14.89 10.20 0.63
CA MET A 159 -15.84 11.13 1.26
C MET A 159 -17.14 10.45 1.66
N ARG A 160 -17.65 9.55 0.83
CA ARG A 160 -18.91 8.85 1.09
C ARG A 160 -18.79 7.75 2.14
N GLY A 161 -17.58 7.27 2.41
CA GLY A 161 -17.34 6.18 3.34
C GLY A 161 -17.75 4.81 2.77
N GLU A 162 -18.30 3.93 3.63
CA GLU A 162 -18.73 2.59 3.21
C GLU A 162 -19.94 2.65 2.28
N GLN A 163 -19.85 1.98 1.14
CA GLN A 163 -20.93 1.88 0.16
C GLN A 163 -21.13 0.42 -0.25
N ASP A 164 -22.36 -0.05 -0.21
CA ASP A 164 -22.73 -1.43 -0.60
C ASP A 164 -21.85 -2.51 0.06
N GLY A 165 -21.49 -2.29 1.33
CA GLY A 165 -20.62 -3.18 2.09
C GLY A 165 -19.14 -3.08 1.73
N VAL A 166 -18.72 -2.10 0.92
CA VAL A 166 -17.33 -1.85 0.57
C VAL A 166 -16.86 -0.52 1.15
N ARG A 167 -15.78 -0.55 1.94
CA ARG A 167 -15.06 0.60 2.44
C ARG A 167 -13.73 0.73 1.71
N LEU A 168 -13.40 1.93 1.27
CA LEU A 168 -12.11 2.26 0.65
C LEU A 168 -11.15 2.87 1.67
N LEU A 169 -9.89 2.43 1.62
CA LEU A 169 -8.73 3.09 2.23
C LEU A 169 -7.66 3.27 1.16
N CYS A 170 -6.89 4.35 1.26
CA CYS A 170 -5.82 4.63 0.32
C CYS A 170 -4.54 4.94 1.08
N LEU A 171 -3.44 4.28 0.72
CA LEU A 171 -2.10 4.69 1.11
C LEU A 171 -1.54 5.69 0.10
N ARG A 172 -0.51 6.38 0.51
CA ARG A 172 0.26 7.29 -0.33
C ARG A 172 1.38 6.53 -1.02
N GLY A 173 1.45 6.63 -2.36
CA GLY A 173 2.56 6.17 -3.16
C GLY A 173 3.56 7.29 -3.47
N ASN A 174 4.70 6.95 -4.07
CA ASN A 174 5.73 7.92 -4.40
C ASN A 174 5.35 8.84 -5.56
N HIS A 175 4.48 8.40 -6.47
CA HIS A 175 3.91 9.27 -7.52
C HIS A 175 2.87 10.24 -6.96
N ASP A 176 2.08 9.80 -5.98
CA ASP A 176 1.07 10.65 -5.35
C ASP A 176 1.71 11.80 -4.56
N GLU A 177 2.76 11.52 -3.78
CA GLU A 177 3.45 12.53 -2.98
C GLU A 177 4.38 13.45 -3.79
N ALA A 178 4.74 13.04 -5.01
CA ALA A 178 5.66 13.79 -5.85
C ALA A 178 5.07 15.06 -6.45
N LEU A 179 3.73 15.18 -6.48
CA LEU A 179 3.03 16.32 -7.05
C LEU A 179 3.08 17.53 -6.11
N TRP A 180 3.48 18.68 -6.63
CA TRP A 180 3.47 19.94 -5.89
C TRP A 180 3.18 21.12 -6.80
N GLN A 181 2.77 22.26 -6.21
CA GLN A 181 2.45 23.49 -6.93
C GLN A 181 3.42 24.61 -6.54
N ASP A 182 3.98 25.31 -7.52
CA ASP A 182 4.85 26.46 -7.29
C ASP A 182 4.01 27.74 -6.95
N PRO A 183 4.65 28.82 -6.42
CA PRO A 183 3.96 30.07 -6.13
C PRO A 183 3.32 30.76 -7.35
N ARG A 184 3.69 30.36 -8.56
CA ARG A 184 3.10 30.86 -9.81
C ARG A 184 1.90 30.04 -10.25
N GLY A 185 1.59 28.96 -9.51
CA GLY A 185 0.48 28.04 -9.76
C GLY A 185 0.78 26.95 -10.78
N ASN A 186 2.06 26.74 -11.19
CA ASN A 186 2.40 25.60 -12.05
C ASN A 186 2.57 24.35 -11.20
N PHE A 187 2.14 23.21 -11.76
CA PHE A 187 2.29 21.91 -11.14
C PHE A 187 3.59 21.27 -11.57
N HIS A 188 4.23 20.60 -10.65
CA HIS A 188 5.51 19.92 -10.83
C HIS A 188 5.47 18.54 -10.18
N SER A 189 6.31 17.63 -10.66
CA SER A 189 6.56 16.36 -10.01
C SER A 189 8.05 16.05 -10.04
N TYR A 190 8.57 15.46 -8.97
CA TYR A 190 9.96 15.00 -8.92
C TYR A 190 10.14 13.54 -9.37
N VAL A 191 9.04 12.85 -9.75
CA VAL A 191 9.06 11.55 -10.42
C VAL A 191 8.94 11.68 -11.94
N ARG A 192 9.25 10.60 -12.65
CA ARG A 192 9.09 10.53 -14.11
C ARG A 192 8.48 9.18 -14.50
N PRO A 193 7.54 9.15 -15.47
CA PRO A 193 6.93 10.31 -16.12
C PRO A 193 6.10 11.14 -15.15
N ALA A 194 5.94 12.44 -15.41
CA ALA A 194 5.18 13.40 -14.62
C ALA A 194 3.82 13.70 -15.28
N GLY A 195 3.11 12.67 -15.72
CA GLY A 195 1.90 12.77 -16.54
C GLY A 195 0.83 13.65 -15.93
N THR A 196 0.57 13.50 -14.63
CA THR A 196 -0.42 14.29 -13.90
C THR A 196 -0.04 15.78 -13.84
N ALA A 197 1.22 16.11 -13.54
CA ALA A 197 1.67 17.51 -13.50
C ALA A 197 1.60 18.15 -14.89
N ASP A 198 2.00 17.43 -15.93
CA ASP A 198 1.94 17.90 -17.32
C ASP A 198 0.48 18.12 -17.75
N ALA A 199 -0.44 17.18 -17.46
CA ALA A 199 -1.87 17.31 -17.75
C ALA A 199 -2.53 18.48 -17.00
N LEU A 200 -2.17 18.71 -15.73
CA LEU A 200 -2.66 19.87 -14.95
C LEU A 200 -2.19 21.19 -15.54
N ASN A 201 -0.93 21.28 -15.99
CA ASN A 201 -0.42 22.47 -16.64
C ASN A 201 -1.10 22.72 -17.98
N ASP A 202 -1.32 21.68 -18.78
CA ASP A 202 -2.09 21.80 -20.03
C ASP A 202 -3.53 22.26 -19.77
N LEU A 203 -4.19 21.66 -18.78
CA LEU A 203 -5.54 22.05 -18.37
C LEU A 203 -5.61 23.51 -17.91
N ARG A 204 -4.58 24.00 -17.24
CA ARG A 204 -4.48 25.39 -16.79
C ARG A 204 -4.42 26.38 -17.96
N TYR A 205 -3.75 26.01 -19.05
CA TYR A 205 -3.59 26.90 -20.21
C TYR A 205 -4.74 26.79 -21.20
N TYR A 206 -5.34 25.61 -21.34
CA TYR A 206 -6.29 25.31 -22.42
C TYR A 206 -7.69 24.92 -21.92
N GLY A 207 -7.82 24.60 -20.64
CA GLY A 207 -9.06 24.14 -20.04
C GLY A 207 -9.93 25.22 -19.39
N PRO A 208 -11.01 24.81 -18.73
CA PRO A 208 -11.85 25.73 -17.96
C PRO A 208 -11.08 26.42 -16.84
N ALA A 209 -11.40 27.70 -16.61
CA ALA A 209 -10.76 28.47 -15.56
C ALA A 209 -10.96 27.83 -14.17
N GLY A 210 -9.86 27.65 -13.44
CA GLY A 210 -9.87 27.05 -12.09
C GLY A 210 -9.85 25.53 -12.05
N ALA A 211 -10.16 24.81 -13.14
CA ALA A 211 -10.23 23.35 -13.13
C ALA A 211 -8.90 22.69 -12.72
N ALA A 212 -7.78 23.15 -13.28
CA ALA A 212 -6.46 22.64 -12.92
C ALA A 212 -6.13 22.85 -11.44
N GLU A 213 -6.53 23.99 -10.89
CA GLU A 213 -6.32 24.33 -9.48
C GLU A 213 -7.13 23.41 -8.56
N SER A 214 -8.42 23.20 -8.86
CA SER A 214 -9.29 22.30 -8.10
C SER A 214 -8.75 20.88 -8.09
N LEU A 215 -8.50 20.30 -9.26
CA LEU A 215 -8.02 18.93 -9.42
C LEU A 215 -6.62 18.71 -8.81
N GLY A 216 -5.69 19.64 -9.08
CA GLY A 216 -4.32 19.49 -8.60
C GLY A 216 -4.21 19.65 -7.08
N ARG A 217 -4.96 20.57 -6.48
CA ARG A 217 -4.99 20.70 -5.01
C ARG A 217 -5.68 19.52 -4.34
N ALA A 218 -6.75 18.98 -4.92
CA ALA A 218 -7.39 17.78 -4.40
C ALA A 218 -6.42 16.59 -4.40
N ALA A 219 -5.65 16.39 -5.48
CA ALA A 219 -4.62 15.36 -5.54
C ALA A 219 -3.53 15.53 -4.46
N ILE A 220 -3.04 16.76 -4.25
CA ILE A 220 -2.07 17.09 -3.19
C ILE A 220 -2.66 16.80 -1.80
N GLU A 221 -3.92 17.16 -1.57
CA GLU A 221 -4.62 16.89 -0.31
C GLU A 221 -4.86 15.40 -0.09
N LEU A 222 -5.17 14.62 -1.14
CA LEU A 222 -5.27 13.17 -1.07
C LEU A 222 -3.95 12.56 -0.58
N ALA A 223 -2.83 12.94 -1.18
CA ALA A 223 -1.51 12.50 -0.75
C ALA A 223 -1.21 12.92 0.70
N ARG A 224 -1.59 14.13 1.11
CA ARG A 224 -1.38 14.64 2.47
C ARG A 224 -2.12 13.84 3.54
N ILE A 225 -3.39 13.47 3.29
CA ILE A 225 -4.19 12.73 4.28
C ILE A 225 -4.00 11.22 4.22
N SER A 226 -3.43 10.70 3.14
CA SER A 226 -3.18 9.27 2.98
C SER A 226 -1.98 8.83 3.82
N PRO A 227 -2.10 7.75 4.64
CA PRO A 227 -0.99 7.20 5.39
C PRO A 227 0.06 6.57 4.45
N CYS A 228 1.33 6.54 4.85
CA CYS A 228 2.41 5.90 4.11
C CYS A 228 2.54 4.40 4.42
N VAL A 229 2.03 3.97 5.56
CA VAL A 229 2.10 2.59 6.04
C VAL A 229 0.85 2.23 6.83
N GLY A 230 0.46 0.97 6.76
CA GLY A 230 -0.62 0.41 7.56
C GLY A 230 -0.25 -0.92 8.20
N GLU A 231 -0.90 -1.23 9.29
CA GLU A 231 -0.78 -2.48 10.02
C GLU A 231 -2.17 -3.03 10.32
N LEU A 232 -2.42 -4.28 9.97
CA LEU A 232 -3.65 -5.01 10.27
C LEU A 232 -3.35 -6.08 11.33
N THR A 233 -3.94 -5.92 12.49
CA THR A 233 -3.75 -6.79 13.67
C THR A 233 -4.92 -7.76 13.85
N GLY A 234 -4.82 -8.70 14.78
CA GLY A 234 -5.94 -9.59 15.14
C GLY A 234 -6.34 -10.61 14.08
N LEU A 235 -5.54 -10.78 13.02
CA LEU A 235 -5.84 -11.73 11.93
C LEU A 235 -5.89 -13.18 12.40
N VAL A 236 -5.06 -13.56 13.37
CA VAL A 236 -4.98 -14.93 13.90
C VAL A 236 -4.96 -14.89 15.43
N PRO A 237 -6.09 -14.77 16.08
CA PRO A 237 -6.19 -14.56 17.54
C PRO A 237 -5.52 -15.65 18.37
N GLU A 238 -5.54 -16.89 17.89
CA GLU A 238 -4.99 -18.05 18.62
C GLU A 238 -3.44 -18.13 18.62
N GLN A 239 -2.78 -17.30 17.81
CA GLN A 239 -1.33 -17.34 17.62
C GLN A 239 -0.57 -16.14 18.17
N GLY A 240 -1.22 -15.32 19.01
CA GLY A 240 -0.65 -14.11 19.58
C GLY A 240 -0.77 -12.90 18.65
N ASP A 241 -0.27 -11.76 19.09
CA ASP A 241 -0.32 -10.49 18.36
C ASP A 241 0.54 -10.52 17.11
N ARG A 242 -0.04 -11.01 16.02
CA ARG A 242 0.57 -11.01 14.70
C ARG A 242 -0.16 -10.10 13.76
N SER A 243 0.62 -9.33 13.05
CA SER A 243 0.10 -8.33 12.12
C SER A 243 0.53 -8.61 10.68
N LEU A 244 -0.26 -8.06 9.77
CA LEU A 244 0.07 -7.87 8.39
C LEU A 244 0.43 -6.40 8.21
N LEU A 245 1.67 -6.13 7.80
CA LEU A 245 2.10 -4.79 7.45
C LEU A 245 1.83 -4.55 5.97
N PHE A 246 1.40 -3.34 5.63
CA PHE A 246 1.23 -2.96 4.24
C PHE A 246 1.71 -1.53 4.00
N ALA A 247 2.42 -1.33 2.88
CA ALA A 247 3.00 -0.07 2.46
C ALA A 247 3.05 -0.01 0.93
N HIS A 248 3.29 1.18 0.37
CA HIS A 248 3.50 1.29 -1.08
C HIS A 248 4.86 0.71 -1.47
N GLY A 249 5.95 1.25 -0.94
CA GLY A 249 7.32 0.84 -1.22
C GLY A 249 7.84 -0.27 -0.29
N GLY A 250 9.03 -0.07 0.25
CA GLY A 250 9.69 -1.02 1.13
C GLY A 250 9.49 -0.75 2.61
N LEU A 251 10.56 -0.93 3.34
CA LEU A 251 10.63 -0.70 4.77
C LEU A 251 11.77 0.28 5.07
N PRO A 252 11.80 0.92 6.23
CA PRO A 252 12.88 1.81 6.60
C PRO A 252 14.26 1.18 6.52
N HIS A 253 15.22 1.94 6.01
CA HIS A 253 16.57 1.49 5.76
C HIS A 253 17.32 1.10 7.06
N VAL A 254 18.25 0.15 6.96
CA VAL A 254 19.01 -0.41 8.11
C VAL A 254 19.73 0.66 8.91
N ASP A 255 20.33 1.66 8.26
CA ASP A 255 21.05 2.72 8.98
C ASP A 255 20.12 3.51 9.90
N LEU A 256 18.88 3.76 9.46
CA LEU A 256 17.86 4.40 10.29
C LEU A 256 17.36 3.48 11.40
N GLN A 257 17.24 2.19 11.13
CA GLN A 257 16.91 1.20 12.14
C GLN A 257 18.00 1.14 13.22
N GLN A 258 19.26 1.23 12.82
CA GLN A 258 20.39 1.22 13.74
C GLN A 258 20.43 2.51 14.59
N GLU A 259 20.21 3.68 13.97
CA GLU A 259 20.07 4.95 14.68
C GLU A 259 18.95 4.90 15.73
N MET A 260 17.79 4.33 15.36
CA MET A 260 16.70 4.10 16.30
C MET A 260 17.11 3.25 17.49
N LEU A 261 17.93 2.23 17.26
CA LEU A 261 18.35 1.31 18.29
C LEU A 261 19.38 1.90 19.23
N GLU A 262 20.25 2.74 18.73
CA GLU A 262 21.22 3.49 19.52
C GLU A 262 20.54 4.52 20.43
N HIS A 263 19.42 5.10 19.95
CA HIS A 263 18.62 6.09 20.67
C HIS A 263 17.26 5.55 21.15
N TRP A 264 17.08 4.23 21.17
CA TRP A 264 15.79 3.62 21.48
C TRP A 264 15.22 3.99 22.87
N GLN A 265 16.05 4.42 23.80
CA GLN A 265 15.61 4.90 25.13
C GLN A 265 14.76 6.17 25.02
N ASP A 266 14.94 6.91 23.92
CA ASP A 266 14.18 8.12 23.61
C ASP A 266 12.81 7.78 22.97
N TYR A 267 12.61 6.51 22.57
CA TYR A 267 11.38 6.04 21.96
C TYR A 267 10.51 5.34 22.99
N THR A 268 9.38 5.93 23.29
CA THR A 268 8.40 5.31 24.19
C THR A 268 7.63 4.22 23.43
N PRO A 269 7.74 2.94 23.84
CA PRO A 269 6.97 1.87 23.20
C PRO A 269 5.47 2.12 23.39
N HIS A 270 4.72 2.17 22.32
CA HIS A 270 3.26 2.29 22.35
C HIS A 270 2.61 1.01 21.82
N THR A 271 2.09 0.18 22.72
CA THR A 271 1.43 -1.08 22.36
C THR A 271 0.17 -0.90 21.52
N GLY A 272 -0.48 0.26 21.57
CA GLY A 272 -1.73 0.55 20.86
C GLY A 272 -1.59 1.44 19.62
N ARG A 273 -0.36 1.72 19.15
CA ARG A 273 -0.12 2.56 17.97
C ARG A 273 0.83 1.88 16.98
N PRO A 274 0.80 2.25 15.70
CA PRO A 274 1.84 1.85 14.76
C PRO A 274 3.22 2.30 15.25
N LEU A 275 4.26 1.50 15.00
CA LEU A 275 5.64 1.84 15.34
C LEU A 275 6.04 3.23 14.83
N PHE A 276 5.61 3.52 13.62
CA PHE A 276 5.89 4.77 12.92
C PHE A 276 5.46 6.03 13.71
N ASP A 277 4.30 6.01 14.38
CA ASP A 277 3.80 7.16 15.15
C ASP A 277 4.61 7.45 16.43
N SER A 278 5.47 6.51 16.82
CA SER A 278 6.36 6.65 17.99
C SER A 278 7.68 7.35 17.63
N LEU A 279 7.92 7.66 16.35
CA LEU A 279 9.18 8.23 15.89
C LEU A 279 9.25 9.75 16.10
N PRO A 280 10.43 10.31 16.46
CA PRO A 280 10.66 11.74 16.44
C PRO A 280 10.60 12.29 15.00
N GLY A 281 10.27 13.59 14.85
CA GLY A 281 9.92 14.22 13.57
C GLY A 281 10.89 13.93 12.42
N GLN A 282 12.22 14.11 12.63
CA GLN A 282 13.21 13.86 11.55
C GLN A 282 13.28 12.38 11.13
N ALA A 283 13.21 11.45 12.08
CA ALA A 283 13.17 10.03 11.76
C ALA A 283 11.87 9.66 11.04
N ARG A 284 10.76 10.29 11.41
CA ARG A 284 9.47 10.09 10.76
C ARG A 284 9.52 10.47 9.29
N GLU A 285 10.01 11.67 8.94
CA GLU A 285 10.12 12.12 7.55
C GLU A 285 10.96 11.17 6.68
N LYS A 286 12.08 10.69 7.20
CA LYS A 286 12.91 9.70 6.48
C LYS A 286 12.18 8.36 6.27
N TRP A 287 11.47 7.89 7.28
CA TRP A 287 10.73 6.64 7.19
C TRP A 287 9.53 6.75 6.25
N GLU A 288 8.87 7.90 6.18
CA GLU A 288 7.83 8.16 5.19
C GLU A 288 8.34 7.92 3.78
N GLN A 289 9.50 8.50 3.45
CA GLN A 289 10.16 8.29 2.16
C GLN A 289 10.51 6.82 1.93
N ASP A 290 11.05 6.14 2.93
CA ASP A 290 11.43 4.73 2.81
C ASP A 290 10.21 3.83 2.53
N PHE A 291 9.08 4.07 3.19
CA PHE A 291 7.85 3.32 2.95
C PHE A 291 7.25 3.56 1.56
N THR A 292 7.54 4.67 0.93
CA THR A 292 7.02 4.99 -0.41
C THR A 292 8.02 4.72 -1.54
N TRP A 293 9.33 4.74 -1.29
CA TRP A 293 10.36 4.70 -2.34
C TRP A 293 11.20 3.44 -2.39
N ILE A 294 11.41 2.76 -1.27
CA ILE A 294 12.37 1.64 -1.21
C ILE A 294 11.85 0.45 -2.00
N ARG A 295 12.75 -0.16 -2.77
CA ARG A 295 12.53 -1.41 -3.49
C ARG A 295 13.06 -2.60 -2.71
N LEU A 296 12.64 -3.79 -3.10
CA LEU A 296 13.12 -5.04 -2.53
C LEU A 296 13.99 -5.81 -3.53
N THR A 297 14.96 -6.55 -2.99
CA THR A 297 15.81 -7.45 -3.77
C THR A 297 15.86 -8.83 -3.13
N ASP A 298 16.08 -9.87 -3.94
CA ASP A 298 16.30 -11.24 -3.46
C ASP A 298 17.67 -11.44 -2.78
N ARG A 299 18.48 -10.39 -2.73
CA ARG A 299 19.82 -10.45 -2.12
C ARG A 299 19.72 -10.38 -0.59
N VAL A 300 20.78 -10.85 0.06
CA VAL A 300 20.85 -10.85 1.53
C VAL A 300 21.00 -9.44 2.08
N LEU A 301 21.88 -8.64 1.47
CA LEU A 301 22.17 -7.28 1.89
C LEU A 301 21.54 -6.28 0.93
N HIS A 302 21.26 -5.08 1.47
CA HIS A 302 20.81 -3.95 0.67
C HIS A 302 21.80 -3.58 -0.43
N GLN A 303 21.30 -2.95 -1.46
CA GLN A 303 22.10 -2.40 -2.56
C GLN A 303 21.74 -0.94 -2.76
N LYS A 304 22.74 -0.16 -3.14
CA LYS A 304 22.56 1.20 -3.67
C LYS A 304 22.78 1.13 -5.17
N PRO A 305 21.77 0.82 -5.98
CA PRO A 305 21.91 0.95 -7.41
C PRO A 305 22.18 2.43 -7.74
N ASP A 306 22.83 2.69 -8.86
CA ASP A 306 23.30 4.02 -9.30
C ASP A 306 22.16 4.98 -9.70
N ARG A 307 21.09 5.02 -8.90
CA ARG A 307 19.85 5.78 -9.13
C ARG A 307 19.64 6.95 -8.15
N GLY A 308 20.70 7.37 -7.47
CA GLY A 308 20.61 8.46 -6.47
C GLY A 308 20.05 8.02 -5.12
N ILE A 309 19.58 8.99 -4.34
CA ILE A 309 19.09 8.76 -2.96
C ILE A 309 17.82 7.88 -2.89
N TYR A 310 17.07 7.80 -3.97
CA TYR A 310 15.81 7.02 -4.08
C TYR A 310 16.03 5.60 -4.61
N GLY A 311 17.26 5.15 -4.75
CA GLY A 311 17.62 3.88 -5.39
C GLY A 311 18.00 2.76 -4.44
N ILE A 312 17.66 2.82 -3.16
CA ILE A 312 18.01 1.75 -2.21
C ILE A 312 17.09 0.56 -2.45
N GLU A 313 17.69 -0.62 -2.59
CA GLU A 313 16.99 -1.90 -2.62
C GLU A 313 17.31 -2.66 -1.33
N MET A 314 16.28 -2.97 -0.54
CA MET A 314 16.43 -3.71 0.71
C MET A 314 16.56 -5.20 0.45
N GLY A 315 17.50 -5.82 1.16
CA GLY A 315 17.69 -7.27 1.16
C GLY A 315 16.93 -7.97 2.27
N THR A 316 17.06 -9.30 2.28
CA THR A 316 16.43 -10.18 3.26
C THR A 316 16.81 -9.83 4.70
N GLN A 317 18.07 -9.44 4.93
CA GLN A 317 18.55 -9.10 6.28
C GLN A 317 17.87 -7.83 6.80
N ASP A 318 17.66 -6.84 5.95
CA ASP A 318 17.04 -5.57 6.33
C ASP A 318 15.58 -5.78 6.75
N VAL A 319 14.82 -6.54 5.94
CA VAL A 319 13.44 -6.91 6.25
C VAL A 319 13.34 -7.65 7.58
N ASN A 320 14.24 -8.59 7.82
CA ASN A 320 14.26 -9.36 9.06
C ASN A 320 14.66 -8.51 10.26
N THR A 321 15.57 -7.54 10.08
CA THR A 321 15.94 -6.58 11.12
C THR A 321 14.76 -5.69 11.48
N TYR A 322 14.05 -5.17 10.49
CA TYR A 322 12.83 -4.39 10.73
C TYR A 322 11.77 -5.20 11.50
N ARG A 323 11.51 -6.45 11.12
CA ARG A 323 10.57 -7.34 11.84
C ARG A 323 10.93 -7.54 13.31
N ARG A 324 12.22 -7.72 13.61
CA ARG A 324 12.69 -7.84 14.99
C ARG A 324 12.52 -6.53 15.78
N LEU A 325 12.89 -5.41 15.13
CA LEU A 325 12.71 -4.10 15.71
C LEU A 325 11.24 -3.84 16.04
N HIS A 326 10.36 -4.09 15.08
CA HIS A 326 8.92 -3.93 15.25
C HIS A 326 8.38 -4.75 16.42
N LEU A 327 8.73 -6.05 16.47
CA LEU A 327 8.36 -6.93 17.60
C LEU A 327 8.87 -6.39 18.93
N ARG A 328 10.12 -5.91 18.96
CA ARG A 328 10.71 -5.39 20.19
C ARG A 328 10.03 -4.15 20.72
N LEU A 329 9.66 -3.22 19.81
CA LEU A 329 9.11 -1.92 20.17
C LEU A 329 7.58 -1.96 20.38
N THR A 330 6.87 -2.82 19.67
CA THR A 330 5.40 -2.86 19.72
C THR A 330 4.83 -4.09 20.44
N GLY A 331 5.66 -5.11 20.67
CA GLY A 331 5.21 -6.43 21.14
C GLY A 331 4.50 -7.27 20.08
N ARG A 332 4.29 -6.74 18.87
CA ARG A 332 3.59 -7.40 17.77
C ARG A 332 4.55 -7.93 16.72
N ALA A 333 4.35 -9.16 16.30
CA ALA A 333 5.15 -9.79 15.26
C ALA A 333 4.56 -9.55 13.86
N ILE A 334 5.33 -8.99 12.94
CA ILE A 334 4.93 -8.91 11.53
C ILE A 334 5.03 -10.30 10.90
N GLY A 335 3.88 -10.91 10.64
CA GLY A 335 3.80 -12.22 9.99
C GLY A 335 3.93 -12.14 8.47
N PHE A 336 3.40 -11.08 7.85
CA PHE A 336 3.38 -10.91 6.40
C PHE A 336 3.46 -9.42 6.02
N ILE A 337 4.03 -9.12 4.85
CA ILE A 337 4.15 -7.76 4.33
C ILE A 337 3.53 -7.73 2.94
N LEU A 338 2.60 -6.82 2.71
CA LEU A 338 2.03 -6.52 1.40
C LEU A 338 2.55 -5.16 0.91
N ARG A 339 2.89 -5.08 -0.37
CA ARG A 339 3.37 -3.85 -0.97
C ARG A 339 3.05 -3.73 -2.47
N GLY A 340 3.16 -2.52 -3.02
CA GLY A 340 3.14 -2.18 -4.43
C GLY A 340 4.52 -1.83 -4.97
N HIS A 341 4.61 -0.74 -5.73
CA HIS A 341 5.80 -0.05 -6.21
C HIS A 341 6.66 -0.79 -7.24
N ASP A 342 6.89 -2.09 -7.12
CA ASP A 342 7.64 -2.85 -8.11
C ASP A 342 6.69 -3.43 -9.16
N HIS A 343 6.92 -3.07 -10.42
CA HIS A 343 6.09 -3.53 -11.54
C HIS A 343 6.49 -4.95 -11.95
N GLU A 344 5.76 -5.92 -11.44
CA GLU A 344 5.99 -7.31 -11.75
C GLU A 344 5.15 -7.75 -12.96
N PRO A 345 5.77 -8.29 -14.03
CA PRO A 345 5.04 -8.68 -15.24
C PRO A 345 3.93 -9.72 -15.00
N THR A 346 4.09 -10.54 -13.97
CA THR A 346 3.10 -11.55 -13.56
C THR A 346 1.97 -10.99 -12.71
N GLY A 347 1.98 -9.68 -12.44
CA GLY A 347 1.05 -9.01 -11.51
C GLY A 347 1.44 -9.14 -10.05
N TYR A 348 2.34 -10.03 -9.70
CA TYR A 348 2.80 -10.21 -8.33
C TYR A 348 4.17 -10.85 -8.23
N ARG A 349 4.82 -10.66 -7.07
CA ARG A 349 6.03 -11.38 -6.69
C ARG A 349 6.03 -11.71 -5.22
N LEU A 350 6.24 -12.98 -4.88
CA LEU A 350 6.40 -13.43 -3.52
C LEU A 350 7.89 -13.58 -3.19
N TYR A 351 8.37 -12.78 -2.26
CA TYR A 351 9.72 -12.91 -1.71
C TYR A 351 9.69 -13.80 -0.48
N SER A 352 10.50 -14.84 -0.48
CA SER A 352 10.69 -15.70 0.69
C SER A 352 11.92 -15.23 1.47
N TYR A 353 11.69 -14.60 2.60
CA TYR A 353 12.75 -14.16 3.49
C TYR A 353 12.99 -15.15 4.61
N ASP A 354 13.39 -16.38 4.25
CA ASP A 354 13.85 -17.37 5.22
C ASP A 354 15.37 -17.21 5.43
N PRO A 355 15.83 -16.81 6.62
CA PRO A 355 17.26 -16.61 6.89
C PRO A 355 18.07 -17.90 6.87
N VAL A 356 17.44 -19.06 6.87
CA VAL A 356 18.10 -20.38 6.94
C VAL A 356 18.32 -21.00 5.55
N HIS A 357 17.63 -20.51 4.50
CA HIS A 357 17.69 -21.14 3.17
C HIS A 357 18.38 -20.26 2.13
N ASN A 358 19.35 -20.88 1.48
CA ASN A 358 20.15 -20.37 0.36
C ASN A 358 19.26 -19.72 -0.72
N PRO A 359 19.47 -18.42 -1.05
CA PRO A 359 18.66 -17.65 -2.00
C PRO A 359 18.65 -18.19 -3.43
N THR A 360 19.54 -19.14 -3.76
CA THR A 360 19.64 -19.75 -5.10
C THR A 360 18.65 -20.89 -5.37
N ARG A 361 17.84 -21.27 -4.41
CA ARG A 361 16.83 -22.33 -4.59
C ARG A 361 15.43 -21.85 -4.23
N ASN A 362 14.74 -21.30 -5.20
CA ASN A 362 13.33 -20.88 -5.20
C ASN A 362 12.29 -21.98 -4.83
N LYS A 363 12.64 -22.95 -4.00
CA LYS A 363 11.73 -24.02 -3.57
C LYS A 363 11.03 -23.75 -2.24
N CYS A 364 11.24 -22.59 -1.62
CA CYS A 364 10.68 -22.26 -0.32
C CYS A 364 9.42 -21.37 -0.36
N ALA A 365 8.73 -21.27 -1.49
CA ALA A 365 7.46 -20.55 -1.63
C ALA A 365 6.33 -21.06 -0.70
N GLN A 366 6.58 -22.05 0.13
CA GLN A 366 5.56 -22.68 0.97
C GLN A 366 5.69 -22.42 2.47
N LYS A 367 6.70 -21.74 2.94
CA LYS A 367 6.90 -21.51 4.39
C LYS A 367 6.91 -20.03 4.75
N ASN A 368 5.78 -19.42 4.77
CA ASN A 368 5.19 -18.66 5.88
C ASN A 368 5.82 -17.32 6.34
N CYS A 369 6.87 -16.75 5.76
CA CYS A 369 7.38 -15.44 6.13
C CYS A 369 7.62 -14.63 4.85
N GLY A 370 6.53 -14.15 4.21
CA GLY A 370 6.61 -13.57 2.89
C GLY A 370 6.50 -12.05 2.90
N VAL A 371 7.10 -11.48 1.87
CA VAL A 371 6.70 -10.18 1.35
C VAL A 371 6.07 -10.42 -0.01
N LEU A 372 4.85 -9.95 -0.20
CA LEU A 372 4.13 -10.03 -1.45
C LEU A 372 4.05 -8.64 -2.05
N THR A 373 4.67 -8.48 -3.20
CA THR A 373 4.44 -7.32 -4.07
C THR A 373 3.28 -7.63 -4.98
N ILE A 374 2.33 -6.73 -5.10
CA ILE A 374 1.20 -6.81 -6.01
C ILE A 374 1.16 -5.60 -6.92
N ASN A 375 0.75 -5.81 -8.14
CA ASN A 375 0.60 -4.77 -9.15
C ASN A 375 -0.80 -4.86 -9.74
N THR A 376 -1.55 -3.78 -9.67
CA THR A 376 -2.94 -3.72 -10.15
C THR A 376 -3.08 -2.88 -11.44
N MET A 377 -1.98 -2.26 -11.90
CA MET A 377 -1.99 -1.48 -13.14
C MET A 377 -2.12 -2.37 -14.38
N GLU A 378 -2.78 -1.84 -15.39
CA GLU A 378 -2.77 -2.45 -16.72
C GLU A 378 -1.41 -2.32 -17.41
N PRO A 379 -1.10 -3.26 -18.33
CA PRO A 379 0.05 -3.13 -19.21
C PRO A 379 -0.08 -1.86 -20.05
N GLN A 380 0.83 -0.92 -19.89
CA GLN A 380 0.84 0.28 -20.72
C GLN A 380 1.26 -0.07 -22.16
N SER A 381 0.48 0.38 -23.13
CA SER A 381 0.84 0.31 -24.54
C SER A 381 2.15 1.08 -24.76
N GLY A 382 3.23 0.37 -25.08
CA GLY A 382 4.54 0.96 -25.40
C GLY A 382 5.70 0.49 -24.54
N ASN A 383 5.49 -0.09 -23.38
CA ASN A 383 6.57 -0.72 -22.63
C ASN A 383 6.54 -2.25 -22.82
N PRO A 384 7.48 -2.83 -23.59
CA PRO A 384 7.47 -4.26 -23.89
C PRO A 384 7.63 -5.17 -22.66
N ARG A 385 8.05 -4.61 -21.52
CA ARG A 385 8.18 -5.37 -20.25
C ARG A 385 6.83 -5.63 -19.59
N PHE A 386 5.79 -4.86 -19.92
CA PHE A 386 4.48 -4.94 -19.27
C PHE A 386 3.34 -5.36 -20.19
N VAL A 387 3.64 -5.72 -21.45
CA VAL A 387 2.62 -6.13 -22.45
C VAL A 387 1.76 -7.32 -21.98
N HIS A 388 2.25 -8.09 -21.01
CA HIS A 388 1.56 -9.24 -20.45
C HIS A 388 1.39 -9.16 -18.92
N ALA A 389 1.49 -7.96 -18.35
CA ALA A 389 1.25 -7.80 -16.92
C ALA A 389 -0.22 -8.09 -16.62
N ARG A 390 -0.47 -8.89 -15.60
CA ARG A 390 -1.81 -9.23 -15.12
C ARG A 390 -2.09 -8.47 -13.85
N PRO A 391 -3.18 -7.70 -13.78
CA PRO A 391 -3.55 -7.05 -12.54
C PRO A 391 -3.79 -8.09 -11.44
N ALA A 392 -3.28 -7.83 -10.24
CA ALA A 392 -3.40 -8.72 -9.10
C ALA A 392 -3.96 -8.00 -7.88
N LEU A 393 -4.74 -8.73 -7.07
CA LEU A 393 -5.25 -8.31 -5.78
C LEU A 393 -4.84 -9.33 -4.73
N ALA A 394 -4.56 -8.88 -3.51
CA ALA A 394 -4.39 -9.77 -2.37
C ALA A 394 -5.56 -9.59 -1.40
N CYS A 395 -6.18 -10.68 -0.98
CA CYS A 395 -7.27 -10.64 -0.02
C CYS A 395 -6.95 -11.50 1.21
N VAL A 396 -7.36 -11.04 2.37
CA VAL A 396 -7.19 -11.76 3.65
C VAL A 396 -8.41 -11.51 4.54
N ARG A 397 -8.79 -12.53 5.31
CA ARG A 397 -9.81 -12.44 6.35
C ARG A 397 -9.28 -12.95 7.68
N ARG A 398 -9.94 -12.60 8.76
CA ARG A 398 -9.59 -13.10 10.09
C ARG A 398 -9.63 -14.63 10.14
N GLY A 399 -8.58 -15.25 10.66
CA GLY A 399 -8.39 -16.72 10.65
C GLY A 399 -8.00 -17.31 9.30
N GLY A 400 -7.94 -16.47 8.23
CA GLY A 400 -7.65 -16.89 6.87
C GLY A 400 -6.18 -16.80 6.48
N ARG A 401 -5.95 -17.10 5.20
CA ARG A 401 -4.66 -16.95 4.53
C ARG A 401 -4.73 -15.77 3.57
N VAL A 402 -3.58 -15.30 3.13
CA VAL A 402 -3.50 -14.33 2.03
C VAL A 402 -3.80 -15.05 0.73
N GLU A 403 -4.91 -14.72 0.11
CA GLU A 403 -5.34 -15.18 -1.20
C GLU A 403 -4.89 -14.16 -2.25
N LEU A 404 -4.42 -14.64 -3.40
CA LEU A 404 -4.10 -13.82 -4.54
C LEU A 404 -5.13 -14.05 -5.64
N ILE A 405 -5.75 -12.97 -6.11
CA ILE A 405 -6.71 -12.97 -7.21
C ILE A 405 -6.03 -12.29 -8.39
N LEU A 406 -5.86 -12.99 -9.50
CA LEU A 406 -5.39 -12.39 -10.74
C LEU A 406 -6.60 -11.95 -11.56
N LEU A 407 -6.58 -10.72 -12.03
CA LEU A 407 -7.59 -10.24 -13.00
C LEU A 407 -7.25 -10.77 -14.39
N PRO A 408 -8.26 -10.96 -15.25
CA PRO A 408 -8.01 -11.35 -16.63
C PRO A 408 -7.15 -10.30 -17.35
N GLU A 409 -6.24 -10.75 -18.22
CA GLU A 409 -5.57 -9.83 -19.13
C GLU A 409 -6.62 -9.05 -19.93
N VAL A 410 -6.53 -7.73 -19.89
CA VAL A 410 -7.34 -6.89 -20.79
C VAL A 410 -6.76 -7.06 -22.17
N GLY A 411 -7.42 -7.89 -22.99
CA GLY A 411 -7.02 -8.06 -24.39
C GLY A 411 -7.17 -6.73 -25.10
N HIS A 412 -6.09 -6.21 -25.66
CA HIS A 412 -6.22 -5.20 -26.70
C HIS A 412 -7.22 -5.76 -27.71
N ALA A 413 -8.34 -5.07 -27.88
CA ALA A 413 -9.25 -5.41 -28.98
C ALA A 413 -8.39 -5.50 -30.24
N GLU A 414 -8.38 -6.67 -30.86
CA GLU A 414 -7.71 -6.84 -32.14
C GLU A 414 -8.17 -5.69 -33.04
N LYS A 415 -7.20 -4.86 -33.44
CA LYS A 415 -7.44 -3.72 -34.32
C LYS A 415 -7.80 -4.23 -35.72
#